data_d5c4f7743a049bf31ab3be4b0894a3bb
#
_entry.id   d5c4f7743a049bf31ab3be4b0894a3bb
#
_cell.length_a   1.000
_cell.length_b   1.000
_cell.length_c   1.000
_cell.angle_alpha   90.00
_cell.angle_beta   90.00
_cell.angle_gamma   90.00
#
_symmetry.space_group_name_H-M   'P 1'
#
loop_
_entity.id
_entity.type
_entity.pdbx_description
1 polymer ?
#
loop_
_entity_poly.entity_id
_entity_poly.type
_entity_poly.pdbx_seq_one_letter_code
_entity_poly.pdbx_strand_id
1 'polypeptide(L)'
;MPRYAEMSKAELEAELAEVRARYGEMAARGLKLNMARGKPSAAQLELSLPLLDVLDSAADLAAEDGTDCRNYGVLDGIPEAKRLMATLLDDEPESVIVLGNASLTAMYDAMVRYLVFGALGSTPWGRLPEVKWLCPVPGYDRHFMVTQSFGVKLINVPMTADGPDMDIVEELVKDPAVKGMWNVPKYSNPEGVVYSEETVRRLAALKPAAPDFMLMWDNAYCIHEFDADFVPFPDIIGLCAENGNADMVYEFASTSKVTFPGAGVAVMAASEANIAYFTKLIGIQTIGFDKINQLRHVRFLKDKAHTLELMKQHAAILAPKFHAVLDALDREIAPLEIAQYKRPVGGYFISLDAMPGTAKRVVQLCREAGVTLTGAGATFPYGVDPADSNIRIAPSLPPVEELQQAIAVLCNSLKLAALEKMGL
;
A
#
# COMPACT_ATOMS: atom_id res chain seq x y z
N MET A 1 -17.92 29.51 -2.80
CA MET A 1 -19.06 29.34 -1.86
C MET A 1 -18.56 29.77 -0.49
N PRO A 2 -19.40 30.37 0.38
CA PRO A 2 -18.98 30.62 1.76
C PRO A 2 -18.79 29.28 2.49
N ARG A 3 -17.89 29.25 3.49
CA ARG A 3 -17.69 28.07 4.35
C ARG A 3 -18.96 27.76 5.13
N TYR A 4 -19.26 26.50 5.36
CA TYR A 4 -20.42 26.13 6.17
C TYR A 4 -20.39 26.77 7.58
N ALA A 5 -19.21 26.92 8.16
CA ALA A 5 -19.02 27.59 9.45
C ALA A 5 -19.39 29.10 9.45
N GLU A 6 -19.44 29.74 8.28
CA GLU A 6 -19.71 31.17 8.11
C GLU A 6 -21.17 31.46 7.71
N MET A 7 -21.95 30.41 7.37
CA MET A 7 -23.32 30.53 6.92
C MET A 7 -24.29 30.68 8.10
N SER A 8 -25.32 31.48 7.91
CA SER A 8 -26.41 31.54 8.85
C SER A 8 -27.23 30.24 8.86
N LYS A 9 -27.99 30.01 9.94
CA LYS A 9 -28.85 28.83 10.04
C LYS A 9 -29.84 28.71 8.87
N ALA A 10 -30.43 29.79 8.44
CA ALA A 10 -31.35 29.79 7.32
C ALA A 10 -30.68 29.44 5.98
N GLU A 11 -29.46 29.89 5.75
CA GLU A 11 -28.68 29.53 4.57
C GLU A 11 -28.29 28.03 4.61
N LEU A 12 -27.89 27.50 5.76
CA LEU A 12 -27.60 26.10 5.94
C LEU A 12 -28.82 25.19 5.75
N GLU A 13 -29.99 25.61 6.23
CA GLU A 13 -31.26 24.89 6.03
C GLU A 13 -31.65 24.86 4.54
N ALA A 14 -31.42 25.96 3.82
CA ALA A 14 -31.64 26.01 2.36
C ALA A 14 -30.70 25.11 1.60
N GLU A 15 -29.39 25.15 1.94
CA GLU A 15 -28.36 24.26 1.37
C GLU A 15 -28.70 22.80 1.64
N LEU A 16 -29.12 22.44 2.86
CA LEU A 16 -29.53 21.09 3.20
C LEU A 16 -30.68 20.59 2.32
N ALA A 17 -31.69 21.44 2.07
CA ALA A 17 -32.80 21.07 1.22
C ALA A 17 -32.34 20.78 -0.23
N GLU A 18 -31.44 21.61 -0.76
CA GLU A 18 -30.85 21.40 -2.10
C GLU A 18 -30.00 20.15 -2.17
N VAL A 19 -29.08 19.92 -1.19
CA VAL A 19 -28.21 18.76 -1.12
C VAL A 19 -29.03 17.47 -0.99
N ARG A 20 -30.09 17.45 -0.19
CA ARG A 20 -31.00 16.31 -0.06
C ARG A 20 -31.75 16.00 -1.36
N ALA A 21 -32.27 17.03 -2.04
CA ALA A 21 -32.95 16.85 -3.33
C ALA A 21 -32.00 16.23 -4.36
N ARG A 22 -30.77 16.78 -4.49
CA ARG A 22 -29.73 16.26 -5.38
C ARG A 22 -29.34 14.84 -5.01
N TYR A 23 -29.20 14.51 -3.73
CA TYR A 23 -28.95 13.15 -3.26
C TYR A 23 -30.05 12.18 -3.70
N GLY A 24 -31.32 12.55 -3.56
CA GLY A 24 -32.44 11.73 -3.99
C GLY A 24 -32.45 11.45 -5.50
N GLU A 25 -32.10 12.44 -6.32
CA GLU A 25 -31.93 12.27 -7.77
C GLU A 25 -30.76 11.30 -8.11
N MET A 26 -29.62 11.43 -7.41
CA MET A 26 -28.47 10.55 -7.60
C MET A 26 -28.79 9.10 -7.19
N ALA A 27 -29.41 8.90 -6.04
CA ALA A 27 -29.80 7.58 -5.55
C ALA A 27 -30.81 6.88 -6.47
N ALA A 28 -31.70 7.64 -7.11
CA ALA A 28 -32.68 7.11 -8.07
C ALA A 28 -32.07 6.62 -9.39
N ARG A 29 -30.83 6.98 -9.69
CA ARG A 29 -30.16 6.56 -10.95
C ARG A 29 -29.79 5.07 -10.99
N GLY A 30 -29.78 4.36 -9.85
CA GLY A 30 -29.45 2.94 -9.78
C GLY A 30 -27.99 2.64 -10.16
N LEU A 31 -27.07 3.51 -9.80
CA LEU A 31 -25.63 3.36 -10.10
C LEU A 31 -25.06 2.09 -9.48
N LYS A 32 -24.00 1.54 -10.10
CA LYS A 32 -23.24 0.39 -9.60
C LYS A 32 -21.74 0.64 -9.81
N LEU A 33 -21.20 1.61 -9.10
CA LEU A 33 -19.84 2.09 -9.25
C LEU A 33 -18.98 1.65 -8.06
N ASN A 34 -17.67 1.46 -8.28
CA ASN A 34 -16.77 0.93 -7.25
C ASN A 34 -15.44 1.68 -7.22
N MET A 35 -15.20 2.40 -6.12
CA MET A 35 -13.93 3.06 -5.79
C MET A 35 -13.28 2.47 -4.51
N ALA A 36 -13.57 1.19 -4.17
CA ALA A 36 -13.09 0.57 -2.94
C ALA A 36 -11.70 -0.06 -3.08
N ARG A 37 -11.31 -0.50 -4.29
CA ARG A 37 -10.11 -1.33 -4.48
C ARG A 37 -9.14 -0.72 -5.47
N GLY A 38 -7.90 -0.48 -5.00
CA GLY A 38 -6.76 -0.11 -5.82
C GLY A 38 -6.25 -1.30 -6.66
N LYS A 39 -6.95 -1.60 -7.75
CA LYS A 39 -6.57 -2.61 -8.74
C LYS A 39 -6.16 -1.93 -10.04
N PRO A 40 -5.22 -2.53 -10.80
CA PRO A 40 -5.01 -2.13 -12.19
C PRO A 40 -6.32 -2.26 -12.99
N SER A 41 -6.59 -1.27 -13.84
CA SER A 41 -7.70 -1.31 -14.80
C SER A 41 -7.39 -2.25 -15.95
N ALA A 42 -8.40 -2.60 -16.77
CA ALA A 42 -8.21 -3.42 -17.96
C ALA A 42 -7.14 -2.83 -18.89
N ALA A 43 -7.18 -1.52 -19.15
CA ALA A 43 -6.18 -0.85 -19.98
C ALA A 43 -4.74 -0.97 -19.43
N GLN A 44 -4.57 -0.97 -18.11
CA GLN A 44 -3.24 -1.21 -17.50
C GLN A 44 -2.79 -2.67 -17.68
N LEU A 45 -3.72 -3.63 -17.54
CA LEU A 45 -3.40 -5.05 -17.74
C LEU A 45 -3.04 -5.36 -19.19
N GLU A 46 -3.68 -4.69 -20.16
CA GLU A 46 -3.37 -4.83 -21.58
C GLU A 46 -1.93 -4.45 -21.92
N LEU A 47 -1.32 -3.49 -21.21
CA LEU A 47 0.09 -3.13 -21.40
C LEU A 47 1.03 -4.32 -21.18
N SER A 48 0.63 -5.27 -20.36
CA SER A 48 1.43 -6.44 -20.00
C SER A 48 1.03 -7.72 -20.76
N LEU A 49 0.07 -7.69 -21.70
CA LEU A 49 -0.32 -8.88 -22.49
C LEU A 49 0.87 -9.51 -23.23
N PRO A 50 1.82 -8.74 -23.82
CA PRO A 50 2.99 -9.34 -24.48
C PRO A 50 3.85 -10.23 -23.57
N LEU A 51 3.73 -10.10 -22.24
CA LEU A 51 4.39 -11.00 -21.28
C LEU A 51 3.94 -12.45 -21.46
N LEU A 52 2.76 -12.70 -21.99
CA LEU A 52 2.25 -14.06 -22.23
C LEU A 52 2.94 -14.72 -23.43
N ASP A 53 3.48 -13.93 -24.35
CA ASP A 53 4.05 -14.40 -25.62
C ASP A 53 5.58 -14.55 -25.57
N VAL A 54 6.27 -14.09 -24.52
CA VAL A 54 7.74 -14.13 -24.44
C VAL A 54 8.30 -15.53 -24.16
N LEU A 55 7.45 -16.47 -23.74
CA LEU A 55 7.78 -17.88 -23.55
C LEU A 55 6.74 -18.75 -24.22
N ASP A 56 7.08 -19.28 -25.38
CA ASP A 56 6.30 -20.31 -26.09
C ASP A 56 7.00 -21.68 -25.99
N SER A 57 6.42 -22.68 -26.68
CA SER A 57 6.98 -24.05 -26.68
C SER A 57 8.32 -24.18 -27.38
N ALA A 58 8.76 -23.19 -28.15
CA ALA A 58 10.04 -23.15 -28.85
C ALA A 58 11.08 -22.31 -28.11
N ALA A 59 10.68 -21.62 -27.03
CA ALA A 59 11.59 -20.78 -26.27
C ALA A 59 12.64 -21.61 -25.50
N ASP A 60 13.81 -21.03 -25.31
CA ASP A 60 14.77 -21.55 -24.32
C ASP A 60 14.23 -21.31 -22.92
N LEU A 61 14.04 -22.37 -22.17
CA LEU A 61 13.48 -22.35 -20.81
C LEU A 61 14.55 -22.55 -19.73
N ALA A 62 15.82 -22.37 -20.09
CA ALA A 62 16.93 -22.31 -19.13
C ALA A 62 17.14 -20.87 -18.64
N ALA A 63 17.49 -20.75 -17.36
CA ALA A 63 18.08 -19.54 -16.80
C ALA A 63 19.52 -19.37 -17.30
N GLU A 64 20.12 -18.20 -17.10
CA GLU A 64 21.47 -17.87 -17.58
C GLU A 64 22.57 -18.77 -17.01
N ASP A 65 22.37 -19.35 -15.82
CA ASP A 65 23.27 -20.31 -15.18
C ASP A 65 23.05 -21.76 -15.64
N GLY A 66 22.14 -21.97 -16.61
CA GLY A 66 21.78 -23.29 -17.14
C GLY A 66 20.69 -24.01 -16.34
N THR A 67 20.12 -23.42 -15.31
CA THR A 67 19.01 -24.00 -14.55
C THR A 67 17.79 -24.20 -15.44
N ASP A 68 17.30 -25.43 -15.55
CA ASP A 68 16.04 -25.75 -16.24
C ASP A 68 14.85 -25.22 -15.43
N CYS A 69 14.22 -24.13 -15.89
CA CYS A 69 13.11 -23.46 -15.22
C CYS A 69 11.84 -24.31 -15.12
N ARG A 70 11.74 -25.42 -15.83
CA ARG A 70 10.61 -26.37 -15.76
C ARG A 70 10.69 -27.32 -14.56
N ASN A 71 11.84 -27.42 -13.90
CA ASN A 71 12.12 -28.43 -12.88
C ASN A 71 12.21 -27.84 -11.47
N TYR A 72 12.34 -28.69 -10.48
CA TYR A 72 12.54 -28.30 -9.09
C TYR A 72 13.85 -27.54 -8.85
N GLY A 73 14.00 -26.96 -7.66
CA GLY A 73 15.21 -26.32 -7.17
C GLY A 73 15.21 -24.81 -7.30
N VAL A 74 16.29 -24.20 -6.83
CA VAL A 74 16.50 -22.76 -6.72
C VAL A 74 15.49 -22.11 -5.76
N LEU A 75 15.87 -21.98 -4.49
CA LEU A 75 14.97 -21.50 -3.43
C LEU A 75 14.84 -19.97 -3.40
N ASP A 76 15.85 -19.26 -3.89
CA ASP A 76 15.98 -17.81 -3.78
C ASP A 76 15.72 -17.06 -5.10
N GLY A 77 15.45 -17.79 -6.17
CA GLY A 77 15.15 -17.25 -7.49
C GLY A 77 16.29 -17.41 -8.50
N ILE A 78 15.96 -17.39 -9.80
CA ILE A 78 16.97 -17.46 -10.87
C ILE A 78 17.81 -16.18 -10.88
N PRO A 79 19.11 -16.27 -11.27
CA PRO A 79 20.04 -15.13 -11.13
C PRO A 79 19.58 -13.85 -11.80
N GLU A 80 19.05 -13.93 -13.01
CA GLU A 80 18.54 -12.77 -13.76
C GLU A 80 17.29 -12.15 -13.12
N ALA A 81 16.45 -12.94 -12.45
CA ALA A 81 15.30 -12.41 -11.71
C ALA A 81 15.75 -11.69 -10.44
N LYS A 82 16.76 -12.23 -9.73
CA LYS A 82 17.37 -11.56 -8.57
C LYS A 82 17.94 -10.21 -8.98
N ARG A 83 18.72 -10.13 -10.06
CA ARG A 83 19.27 -8.86 -10.57
C ARG A 83 18.17 -7.87 -10.94
N LEU A 84 17.15 -8.28 -11.68
CA LEU A 84 16.06 -7.40 -12.07
C LEU A 84 15.37 -6.83 -10.86
N MET A 85 14.99 -7.69 -9.91
CA MET A 85 14.22 -7.25 -8.74
C MET A 85 15.07 -6.39 -7.79
N ALA A 86 16.35 -6.72 -7.62
CA ALA A 86 17.28 -5.90 -6.85
C ALA A 86 17.44 -4.49 -7.44
N THR A 87 17.62 -4.37 -8.76
CA THR A 87 17.71 -3.05 -9.42
C THR A 87 16.44 -2.22 -9.32
N LEU A 88 15.27 -2.82 -9.15
CA LEU A 88 14.01 -2.09 -8.93
C LEU A 88 13.92 -1.51 -7.51
N LEU A 89 14.60 -2.14 -6.55
CA LEU A 89 14.67 -1.73 -5.15
C LEU A 89 15.91 -0.87 -4.83
N ASP A 90 16.83 -0.75 -5.78
CA ASP A 90 18.17 -0.15 -5.60
C ASP A 90 19.04 -0.96 -4.59
N ASP A 91 18.86 -2.29 -4.57
CA ASP A 91 19.59 -3.28 -3.76
C ASP A 91 20.56 -4.12 -4.59
N GLU A 92 21.37 -4.93 -3.91
CA GLU A 92 22.27 -5.91 -4.53
C GLU A 92 21.58 -7.27 -4.72
N PRO A 93 21.89 -8.04 -5.79
CA PRO A 93 21.25 -9.34 -6.06
C PRO A 93 21.41 -10.37 -4.92
N GLU A 94 22.49 -10.29 -4.15
CA GLU A 94 22.77 -11.17 -3.01
C GLU A 94 21.85 -10.89 -1.82
N SER A 95 21.32 -9.67 -1.73
CA SER A 95 20.41 -9.21 -0.67
C SER A 95 18.96 -9.57 -0.91
N VAL A 96 18.61 -10.25 -2.02
CA VAL A 96 17.21 -10.52 -2.38
C VAL A 96 16.87 -11.99 -2.51
N ILE A 97 15.63 -12.32 -2.20
CA ILE A 97 14.99 -13.60 -2.52
C ILE A 97 13.77 -13.31 -3.40
N VAL A 98 13.71 -13.95 -4.57
CA VAL A 98 12.55 -13.89 -5.46
C VAL A 98 11.56 -14.99 -5.06
N LEU A 99 10.34 -14.57 -4.71
CA LEU A 99 9.33 -15.40 -4.08
C LEU A 99 8.17 -15.73 -5.05
N GLY A 100 7.02 -16.07 -4.49
CA GLY A 100 5.77 -16.29 -5.22
C GLY A 100 5.20 -15.00 -5.83
N ASN A 101 3.90 -14.96 -6.05
CA ASN A 101 3.27 -13.92 -6.86
C ASN A 101 2.92 -12.61 -6.12
N ALA A 102 2.97 -12.54 -4.81
CA ALA A 102 2.50 -11.40 -4.05
C ALA A 102 3.33 -11.11 -2.79
N SER A 103 3.72 -9.86 -2.59
CA SER A 103 4.44 -9.40 -1.40
C SER A 103 3.65 -9.64 -0.10
N LEU A 104 2.32 -9.54 -0.14
CA LEU A 104 1.49 -9.82 1.03
C LEU A 104 1.67 -11.25 1.56
N THR A 105 1.81 -12.25 0.66
CA THR A 105 2.11 -13.64 1.05
C THR A 105 3.50 -13.73 1.69
N ALA A 106 4.49 -13.05 1.14
CA ALA A 106 5.84 -13.01 1.70
C ALA A 106 5.87 -12.38 3.10
N MET A 107 5.15 -11.27 3.30
CA MET A 107 5.01 -10.63 4.62
C MET A 107 4.26 -11.51 5.63
N TYR A 108 3.20 -12.19 5.19
CA TYR A 108 2.48 -13.17 6.02
C TYR A 108 3.42 -14.31 6.45
N ASP A 109 4.17 -14.88 5.52
CA ASP A 109 5.13 -15.94 5.79
C ASP A 109 6.25 -15.47 6.74
N ALA A 110 6.73 -14.24 6.60
CA ALA A 110 7.71 -13.65 7.52
C ALA A 110 7.14 -13.61 8.95
N MET A 111 5.92 -13.13 9.14
CA MET A 111 5.25 -13.11 10.44
C MET A 111 5.09 -14.52 11.03
N VAL A 112 4.66 -15.50 10.22
CA VAL A 112 4.55 -16.92 10.66
C VAL A 112 5.90 -17.44 11.13
N ARG A 113 6.98 -17.16 10.38
CA ARG A 113 8.32 -17.63 10.75
C ARG A 113 8.78 -17.07 12.08
N TYR A 114 8.55 -15.78 12.34
CA TYR A 114 8.86 -15.18 13.64
C TYR A 114 8.04 -15.76 14.79
N LEU A 115 6.77 -15.99 14.56
CA LEU A 115 5.89 -16.58 15.58
C LEU A 115 6.31 -18.01 15.93
N VAL A 116 6.75 -18.81 14.94
CA VAL A 116 7.05 -20.22 15.11
C VAL A 116 8.52 -20.51 15.42
N PHE A 117 9.46 -19.79 14.77
CA PHE A 117 10.89 -20.08 14.84
C PHE A 117 11.73 -18.99 15.51
N GLY A 118 11.19 -17.78 15.67
CA GLY A 118 11.92 -16.59 16.10
C GLY A 118 12.69 -15.90 14.97
N ALA A 119 13.36 -14.80 15.28
CA ALA A 119 14.23 -14.06 14.39
C ALA A 119 15.70 -14.37 14.74
N LEU A 120 16.48 -14.91 13.80
CA LEU A 120 17.94 -15.19 13.95
C LEU A 120 18.31 -15.84 15.30
N GLY A 121 17.49 -16.81 15.76
CA GLY A 121 17.74 -17.51 17.02
C GLY A 121 17.12 -16.86 18.25
N SER A 122 16.34 -15.80 18.11
CA SER A 122 15.55 -15.25 19.21
C SER A 122 14.42 -16.21 19.65
N THR A 123 13.84 -15.93 20.80
CA THR A 123 12.66 -16.68 21.27
C THR A 123 11.51 -16.52 20.27
N PRO A 124 10.89 -17.61 19.78
CA PRO A 124 9.71 -17.53 18.94
C PRO A 124 8.62 -16.64 19.57
N TRP A 125 8.09 -15.70 18.82
CA TRP A 125 7.12 -14.73 19.36
C TRP A 125 5.84 -15.41 19.85
N GLY A 126 5.47 -16.54 19.26
CA GLY A 126 4.32 -17.34 19.75
C GLY A 126 4.49 -17.94 21.15
N ARG A 127 5.69 -17.87 21.74
CA ARG A 127 6.00 -18.29 23.12
C ARG A 127 6.10 -17.13 24.09
N LEU A 128 6.02 -15.87 23.60
CA LEU A 128 6.07 -14.69 24.44
C LEU A 128 4.68 -14.42 25.06
N PRO A 129 4.62 -13.84 26.26
CA PRO A 129 3.36 -13.53 26.92
C PRO A 129 2.56 -12.43 26.19
N GLU A 130 3.22 -11.54 25.51
CA GLU A 130 2.63 -10.46 24.71
C GLU A 130 3.56 -10.08 23.55
N VAL A 131 2.97 -9.80 22.42
CA VAL A 131 3.62 -9.22 21.23
C VAL A 131 2.83 -8.01 20.80
N LYS A 132 3.49 -6.87 20.61
CA LYS A 132 2.92 -5.62 20.15
C LYS A 132 3.53 -5.22 18.81
N TRP A 133 2.76 -4.50 18.01
CA TRP A 133 3.17 -4.06 16.68
C TRP A 133 2.73 -2.64 16.39
N LEU A 134 3.63 -1.83 15.87
CA LEU A 134 3.35 -0.43 15.51
C LEU A 134 2.70 -0.36 14.14
N CYS A 135 1.62 0.39 14.07
CA CYS A 135 0.80 0.55 12.88
C CYS A 135 0.65 2.03 12.54
N PRO A 136 1.39 2.58 11.58
CA PRO A 136 1.11 3.89 11.02
C PRO A 136 -0.32 3.97 10.50
N VAL A 137 -1.06 5.00 10.94
CA VAL A 137 -2.48 5.17 10.64
C VAL A 137 -2.80 6.60 10.16
N PRO A 138 -3.68 6.75 9.17
CA PRO A 138 -4.35 5.69 8.39
C PRO A 138 -3.36 4.83 7.62
N GLY A 139 -3.61 3.51 7.49
CA GLY A 139 -2.67 2.58 6.90
C GLY A 139 -3.35 1.44 6.11
N TYR A 140 -2.54 0.47 5.67
CA TYR A 140 -3.02 -0.63 4.84
C TYR A 140 -3.73 -1.71 5.66
N ASP A 141 -5.02 -1.86 5.42
CA ASP A 141 -5.91 -2.78 6.13
C ASP A 141 -5.40 -4.25 6.18
N ARG A 142 -4.73 -4.72 5.12
CA ARG A 142 -4.21 -6.10 5.08
C ARG A 142 -3.04 -6.32 6.04
N HIS A 143 -2.18 -5.34 6.24
CA HIS A 143 -1.12 -5.40 7.25
C HIS A 143 -1.71 -5.61 8.64
N PHE A 144 -2.72 -4.82 8.99
CA PHE A 144 -3.40 -4.93 10.28
C PHE A 144 -4.09 -6.28 10.45
N MET A 145 -4.78 -6.74 9.40
CA MET A 145 -5.45 -8.05 9.42
C MET A 145 -4.46 -9.21 9.62
N VAL A 146 -3.28 -9.16 8.98
CA VAL A 146 -2.24 -10.19 9.14
C VAL A 146 -1.80 -10.26 10.60
N THR A 147 -1.33 -9.15 11.18
CA THR A 147 -0.86 -9.11 12.57
C THR A 147 -1.97 -9.43 13.57
N GLN A 148 -3.17 -8.90 13.36
CA GLN A 148 -4.33 -9.18 14.21
C GLN A 148 -4.72 -10.67 14.20
N SER A 149 -4.64 -11.33 13.04
CA SER A 149 -5.00 -12.76 12.91
C SER A 149 -4.10 -13.69 13.77
N PHE A 150 -2.91 -13.23 14.10
CA PHE A 150 -1.97 -13.93 14.96
C PHE A 150 -2.08 -13.56 16.45
N GLY A 151 -3.06 -12.75 16.82
CA GLY A 151 -3.24 -12.30 18.21
C GLY A 151 -2.24 -11.23 18.65
N VAL A 152 -1.52 -10.63 17.73
CA VAL A 152 -0.59 -9.52 18.01
C VAL A 152 -1.38 -8.25 18.34
N LYS A 153 -0.99 -7.56 19.40
CA LYS A 153 -1.61 -6.30 19.83
C LYS A 153 -1.12 -5.13 18.97
N LEU A 154 -2.03 -4.47 18.30
CA LEU A 154 -1.73 -3.38 17.39
C LEU A 154 -1.78 -2.02 18.12
N ILE A 155 -0.80 -1.18 17.84
CA ILE A 155 -0.67 0.17 18.42
C ILE A 155 -0.68 1.18 17.28
N ASN A 156 -1.60 2.12 17.30
CA ASN A 156 -1.68 3.20 16.33
C ASN A 156 -0.50 4.16 16.48
N VAL A 157 0.14 4.51 15.38
CA VAL A 157 1.11 5.60 15.27
C VAL A 157 0.56 6.61 14.26
N PRO A 158 0.32 7.86 14.62
CA PRO A 158 -0.17 8.86 13.68
C PRO A 158 0.79 9.05 12.51
N MET A 159 0.22 9.24 11.31
CA MET A 159 0.98 9.68 10.13
C MET A 159 1.07 11.20 10.11
N THR A 160 2.22 11.70 9.66
CA THR A 160 2.49 13.13 9.37
C THR A 160 2.64 13.35 7.86
N ALA A 161 3.01 14.55 7.46
CA ALA A 161 3.34 14.83 6.06
C ALA A 161 4.62 14.11 5.58
N ASP A 162 5.50 13.75 6.52
CA ASP A 162 6.84 13.20 6.28
C ASP A 162 6.95 11.69 6.57
N GLY A 163 5.86 11.04 6.95
CA GLY A 163 5.82 9.64 7.36
C GLY A 163 5.20 9.47 8.76
N PRO A 164 5.49 8.37 9.48
CA PRO A 164 5.00 8.17 10.84
C PRO A 164 5.56 9.21 11.81
N ASP A 165 4.82 9.54 12.85
CA ASP A 165 5.31 10.39 13.95
C ASP A 165 6.46 9.69 14.67
N MET A 166 7.69 10.10 14.35
CA MET A 166 8.90 9.46 14.85
C MET A 166 9.14 9.67 16.33
N ASP A 167 8.64 10.76 16.92
CA ASP A 167 8.78 10.98 18.37
C ASP A 167 7.96 9.96 19.15
N ILE A 168 6.78 9.61 18.63
CA ILE A 168 5.94 8.53 19.17
C ILE A 168 6.60 7.16 18.93
N VAL A 169 7.13 6.90 17.72
CA VAL A 169 7.80 5.63 17.41
C VAL A 169 8.97 5.39 18.36
N GLU A 170 9.87 6.37 18.52
CA GLU A 170 11.07 6.27 19.36
C GLU A 170 10.74 6.04 20.84
N GLU A 171 9.59 6.51 21.31
CA GLU A 171 9.11 6.22 22.66
C GLU A 171 8.55 4.80 22.78
N LEU A 172 7.73 4.38 21.82
CA LEU A 172 7.06 3.08 21.86
C LEU A 172 8.01 1.90 21.71
N VAL A 173 9.10 2.03 20.95
CA VAL A 173 10.10 0.95 20.77
C VAL A 173 10.93 0.67 22.04
N LYS A 174 10.81 1.48 23.07
CA LYS A 174 11.41 1.23 24.41
C LYS A 174 10.69 0.10 25.16
N ASP A 175 9.49 -0.27 24.76
CA ASP A 175 8.77 -1.43 25.29
C ASP A 175 9.29 -2.72 24.61
N PRO A 176 9.90 -3.68 25.36
CA PRO A 176 10.44 -4.91 24.78
C PRO A 176 9.38 -5.85 24.20
N ALA A 177 8.10 -5.63 24.47
CA ALA A 177 6.99 -6.34 23.84
C ALA A 177 6.70 -5.84 22.42
N VAL A 178 7.16 -4.64 22.03
CA VAL A 178 7.02 -4.09 20.68
C VAL A 178 8.06 -4.78 19.78
N LYS A 179 7.59 -5.63 18.88
CA LYS A 179 8.41 -6.51 18.03
C LYS A 179 8.56 -6.03 16.59
N GLY A 180 7.85 -4.99 16.21
CA GLY A 180 8.05 -4.44 14.88
C GLY A 180 7.01 -3.39 14.48
N MET A 181 7.14 -2.97 13.24
CA MET A 181 6.38 -1.88 12.65
C MET A 181 6.11 -2.15 11.16
N TRP A 182 4.88 -1.86 10.72
CA TRP A 182 4.55 -1.79 9.31
C TRP A 182 4.96 -0.45 8.71
N ASN A 183 5.51 -0.48 7.49
CA ASN A 183 5.85 0.74 6.74
C ASN A 183 5.44 0.57 5.27
N VAL A 184 4.84 1.62 4.70
CA VAL A 184 4.64 1.78 3.26
C VAL A 184 5.28 3.11 2.88
N PRO A 185 6.60 3.11 2.59
CA PRO A 185 7.40 4.33 2.63
C PRO A 185 7.18 5.27 1.45
N LYS A 186 6.77 4.73 0.30
CA LYS A 186 6.56 5.51 -0.92
C LYS A 186 5.11 5.41 -1.34
N TYR A 187 4.44 6.56 -1.49
CA TYR A 187 3.02 6.67 -1.82
C TYR A 187 2.14 5.82 -0.91
N SER A 188 2.28 6.00 0.41
CA SER A 188 1.65 5.19 1.45
C SER A 188 0.16 4.97 1.22
N ASN A 189 -0.33 3.78 1.55
CA ASN A 189 -1.73 3.42 1.42
C ASN A 189 -2.46 3.68 2.76
N PRO A 190 -3.44 4.61 2.84
CA PRO A 190 -4.02 5.38 1.73
C PRO A 190 -3.45 6.79 1.53
N GLU A 191 -2.56 7.27 2.38
CA GLU A 191 -2.18 8.68 2.53
C GLU A 191 -1.47 9.28 1.30
N GLY A 192 -0.85 8.45 0.45
CA GLY A 192 -0.03 8.93 -0.66
C GLY A 192 1.27 9.63 -0.23
N VAL A 193 1.61 9.57 1.05
CA VAL A 193 2.83 10.16 1.61
C VAL A 193 4.05 9.41 1.14
N VAL A 194 5.10 10.15 0.82
CA VAL A 194 6.47 9.64 0.65
C VAL A 194 7.22 10.01 1.92
N TYR A 195 7.83 9.03 2.59
CA TYR A 195 8.62 9.29 3.79
C TYR A 195 9.79 10.22 3.46
N SER A 196 10.02 11.23 4.29
CA SER A 196 11.18 12.10 4.14
C SER A 196 12.48 11.34 4.42
N GLU A 197 13.60 11.81 3.87
CA GLU A 197 14.92 11.24 4.15
C GLU A 197 15.21 11.24 5.65
N GLU A 198 14.81 12.29 6.37
CA GLU A 198 14.94 12.38 7.83
C GLU A 198 14.18 11.25 8.53
N THR A 199 12.93 11.00 8.16
CA THR A 199 12.12 9.91 8.71
C THR A 199 12.79 8.55 8.46
N VAL A 200 13.28 8.29 7.25
CA VAL A 200 13.96 7.05 6.90
C VAL A 200 15.23 6.87 7.73
N ARG A 201 16.05 7.94 7.89
CA ARG A 201 17.25 7.91 8.74
C ARG A 201 16.92 7.67 10.21
N ARG A 202 15.88 8.28 10.75
CA ARG A 202 15.43 8.06 12.13
C ARG A 202 14.96 6.61 12.34
N LEU A 203 14.20 6.04 11.37
CA LEU A 203 13.80 4.62 11.40
C LEU A 203 15.00 3.69 11.39
N ALA A 204 15.98 3.94 10.52
CA ALA A 204 17.21 3.13 10.45
C ALA A 204 18.07 3.21 11.73
N ALA A 205 18.03 4.36 12.42
CA ALA A 205 18.81 4.61 13.64
C ALA A 205 18.08 4.20 14.93
N LEU A 206 16.88 3.64 14.87
CA LEU A 206 16.11 3.20 16.05
C LEU A 206 16.96 2.33 16.99
N LYS A 207 16.69 2.44 18.29
CA LYS A 207 17.29 1.61 19.34
C LYS A 207 16.18 0.88 20.12
N PRO A 208 15.55 -0.13 19.52
CA PRO A 208 14.48 -0.86 20.18
C PRO A 208 14.99 -1.61 21.41
N ALA A 209 14.17 -1.70 22.47
CA ALA A 209 14.45 -2.55 23.61
C ALA A 209 14.35 -4.05 23.26
N ALA A 210 13.58 -4.39 22.23
CA ALA A 210 13.50 -5.74 21.68
C ALA A 210 14.65 -5.97 20.69
N PRO A 211 15.58 -6.91 20.94
CA PRO A 211 16.71 -7.18 20.03
C PRO A 211 16.27 -7.83 18.71
N ASP A 212 15.06 -8.33 18.66
CA ASP A 212 14.39 -8.97 17.52
C ASP A 212 13.29 -8.10 16.92
N PHE A 213 13.39 -6.78 17.09
CA PHE A 213 12.48 -5.81 16.48
C PHE A 213 12.66 -5.76 14.95
N MET A 214 11.54 -5.66 14.21
CA MET A 214 11.54 -5.74 12.76
C MET A 214 10.80 -4.58 12.10
N LEU A 215 11.44 -3.92 11.15
CA LEU A 215 10.81 -3.02 10.19
C LEU A 215 10.33 -3.84 8.98
N MET A 216 9.02 -4.00 8.82
CA MET A 216 8.42 -4.53 7.61
C MET A 216 8.23 -3.35 6.63
N TRP A 217 9.01 -3.36 5.56
CA TRP A 217 9.11 -2.27 4.59
C TRP A 217 8.42 -2.66 3.30
N ASP A 218 7.10 -2.40 3.20
CA ASP A 218 6.30 -2.72 2.01
C ASP A 218 6.46 -1.63 0.95
N ASN A 219 7.46 -1.78 0.10
CA ASN A 219 7.77 -0.87 -0.99
C ASN A 219 6.96 -1.20 -2.25
N ALA A 220 5.65 -1.40 -2.07
CA ALA A 220 4.72 -1.80 -3.13
C ALA A 220 4.61 -0.77 -4.28
N TYR A 221 5.05 0.46 -4.05
CA TYR A 221 4.93 1.57 -4.99
C TYR A 221 6.29 2.18 -5.37
N CYS A 222 7.38 1.42 -5.28
CA CYS A 222 8.75 1.89 -5.51
C CYS A 222 8.95 2.66 -6.84
N ILE A 223 8.16 2.35 -7.87
CA ILE A 223 8.24 2.92 -9.23
C ILE A 223 6.86 3.37 -9.75
N HIS A 224 5.99 3.87 -8.89
CA HIS A 224 4.58 4.12 -9.24
C HIS A 224 4.22 5.60 -9.25
N GLU A 225 5.09 6.44 -9.75
CA GLU A 225 4.81 7.84 -10.08
C GLU A 225 3.77 7.91 -11.20
N PHE A 226 2.83 8.88 -11.11
CA PHE A 226 1.91 9.19 -12.21
C PHE A 226 1.85 10.67 -12.55
N ASP A 227 2.26 11.55 -11.64
CA ASP A 227 2.29 13.01 -11.81
C ASP A 227 3.68 13.59 -11.49
N ALA A 228 4.70 12.75 -11.48
CA ALA A 228 6.09 13.15 -11.22
C ALA A 228 7.05 12.25 -11.99
N ASP A 229 8.28 12.70 -12.18
CA ASP A 229 9.37 11.84 -12.63
C ASP A 229 9.77 10.87 -11.52
N PHE A 230 10.34 9.72 -11.92
CA PHE A 230 10.90 8.77 -10.97
C PHE A 230 11.99 9.43 -10.12
N VAL A 231 11.86 9.28 -8.80
CA VAL A 231 12.86 9.73 -7.82
C VAL A 231 13.37 8.52 -7.05
N PRO A 232 14.69 8.28 -7.02
CA PRO A 232 15.29 7.27 -6.15
C PRO A 232 14.88 7.49 -4.70
N PHE A 233 14.72 6.38 -3.97
CA PHE A 233 14.33 6.41 -2.56
C PHE A 233 15.52 6.01 -1.68
N PRO A 234 15.65 6.51 -0.44
CA PRO A 234 16.76 6.14 0.44
C PRO A 234 16.83 4.62 0.67
N ASP A 235 18.03 4.06 0.55
CA ASP A 235 18.31 2.65 0.84
C ASP A 235 18.20 2.39 2.35
N ILE A 236 17.09 1.82 2.77
CA ILE A 236 16.82 1.52 4.19
C ILE A 236 17.73 0.40 4.71
N ILE A 237 18.10 -0.57 3.87
CA ILE A 237 18.94 -1.72 4.26
C ILE A 237 20.35 -1.21 4.57
N GLY A 238 20.94 -0.42 3.67
CA GLY A 238 22.23 0.21 3.88
C GLY A 238 22.26 1.14 5.07
N LEU A 239 21.24 1.99 5.22
CA LEU A 239 21.11 2.90 6.37
C LEU A 239 20.98 2.15 7.71
N CYS A 240 20.24 1.04 7.75
CA CYS A 240 20.19 0.18 8.94
C CYS A 240 21.56 -0.42 9.25
N ALA A 241 22.30 -0.90 8.25
CA ALA A 241 23.64 -1.45 8.43
C ALA A 241 24.63 -0.41 8.97
N GLU A 242 24.61 0.81 8.43
CA GLU A 242 25.44 1.93 8.91
C GLU A 242 25.18 2.27 10.39
N ASN A 243 23.95 2.05 10.87
CA ASN A 243 23.55 2.31 12.27
C ASN A 243 23.71 1.10 13.20
N GLY A 244 24.29 -0.02 12.71
CA GLY A 244 24.46 -1.26 13.47
C GLY A 244 23.15 -2.05 13.66
N ASN A 245 22.16 -1.81 12.81
CA ASN A 245 20.83 -2.43 12.81
C ASN A 245 20.58 -3.28 11.55
N ALA A 246 21.62 -3.84 10.94
CA ALA A 246 21.55 -4.53 9.64
C ALA A 246 20.42 -5.57 9.56
N ASP A 247 20.14 -6.26 10.66
CA ASP A 247 19.14 -7.34 10.69
C ASP A 247 17.73 -6.88 11.04
N MET A 248 17.52 -5.55 11.19
CA MET A 248 16.25 -5.00 11.66
C MET A 248 15.20 -4.84 10.56
N VAL A 249 15.56 -4.89 9.28
CA VAL A 249 14.66 -4.54 8.18
C VAL A 249 14.45 -5.70 7.21
N TYR A 250 13.19 -5.84 6.76
CA TYR A 250 12.81 -6.61 5.59
C TYR A 250 12.05 -5.71 4.62
N GLU A 251 12.60 -5.54 3.43
CA GLU A 251 11.95 -4.84 2.34
C GLU A 251 11.21 -5.81 1.43
N PHE A 252 10.00 -5.44 1.04
CA PHE A 252 9.13 -6.25 0.18
C PHE A 252 8.65 -5.42 -1.00
N ALA A 253 8.64 -6.03 -2.18
CA ALA A 253 7.99 -5.48 -3.36
C ALA A 253 7.39 -6.60 -4.22
N SER A 254 6.64 -6.22 -5.24
CA SER A 254 6.12 -7.17 -6.23
C SER A 254 5.75 -6.47 -7.54
N THR A 255 5.68 -7.24 -8.60
CA THR A 255 5.19 -6.78 -9.90
C THR A 255 3.66 -6.71 -9.99
N SER A 256 2.93 -6.86 -8.88
CA SER A 256 1.45 -6.94 -8.86
C SER A 256 0.74 -5.74 -9.49
N LYS A 257 1.40 -4.56 -9.52
CA LYS A 257 0.85 -3.34 -10.13
C LYS A 257 1.69 -2.87 -11.33
N VAL A 258 2.67 -3.69 -11.73
CA VAL A 258 3.53 -3.48 -12.91
C VAL A 258 3.07 -4.37 -14.06
N THR A 259 2.77 -5.64 -13.76
CA THR A 259 2.30 -6.65 -14.71
C THR A 259 0.91 -7.18 -14.32
N PHE A 260 0.81 -8.47 -13.98
CA PHE A 260 -0.45 -9.09 -13.60
C PHE A 260 -0.52 -9.36 -12.09
N PRO A 261 -1.49 -8.80 -11.35
CA PRO A 261 -1.64 -9.11 -9.91
C PRO A 261 -1.85 -10.59 -9.60
N GLY A 262 -2.50 -11.30 -10.52
CA GLY A 262 -2.78 -12.74 -10.39
C GLY A 262 -1.61 -13.64 -10.74
N ALA A 263 -0.58 -13.12 -11.42
CA ALA A 263 0.58 -13.87 -11.92
C ALA A 263 1.86 -13.02 -11.85
N GLY A 264 2.02 -12.23 -10.81
CA GLY A 264 3.19 -11.41 -10.56
C GLY A 264 4.37 -12.19 -10.00
N VAL A 265 5.44 -11.46 -9.68
CA VAL A 265 6.62 -11.93 -8.95
C VAL A 265 6.83 -11.02 -7.76
N ALA A 266 7.04 -11.61 -6.59
CA ALA A 266 7.37 -10.90 -5.36
C ALA A 266 8.86 -11.05 -5.02
N VAL A 267 9.37 -10.08 -4.29
CA VAL A 267 10.75 -10.07 -3.80
C VAL A 267 10.76 -9.66 -2.33
N MET A 268 11.72 -10.20 -1.60
CA MET A 268 12.11 -9.74 -0.27
C MET A 268 13.58 -9.40 -0.32
N ALA A 269 13.96 -8.24 0.22
CA ALA A 269 15.34 -7.85 0.43
C ALA A 269 15.63 -7.70 1.93
N ALA A 270 16.85 -8.06 2.35
CA ALA A 270 17.27 -8.01 3.74
C ALA A 270 18.79 -8.18 3.87
N SER A 271 19.32 -8.12 5.11
CA SER A 271 20.71 -8.46 5.40
C SER A 271 21.08 -9.89 4.99
N GLU A 272 22.36 -10.13 4.77
CA GLU A 272 22.90 -11.47 4.44
C GLU A 272 22.46 -12.54 5.47
N ALA A 273 22.51 -12.21 6.76
CA ALA A 273 22.09 -13.11 7.83
C ALA A 273 20.60 -13.46 7.74
N ASN A 274 19.76 -12.48 7.46
CA ASN A 274 18.33 -12.69 7.26
C ASN A 274 18.04 -13.48 5.99
N ILE A 275 18.71 -13.19 4.88
CA ILE A 275 18.58 -13.95 3.63
C ILE A 275 18.94 -15.43 3.86
N ALA A 276 20.07 -15.71 4.48
CA ALA A 276 20.49 -17.08 4.79
C ALA A 276 19.47 -17.79 5.70
N TYR A 277 18.99 -17.11 6.73
CA TYR A 277 17.99 -17.64 7.66
C TYR A 277 16.66 -17.94 6.97
N PHE A 278 16.18 -17.02 6.15
CA PHE A 278 14.92 -17.20 5.42
C PHE A 278 15.00 -18.29 4.37
N THR A 279 16.10 -18.34 3.60
CA THR A 279 16.31 -19.39 2.59
C THR A 279 16.28 -20.78 3.22
N LYS A 280 16.90 -20.95 4.40
CA LYS A 280 16.80 -22.20 5.17
C LYS A 280 15.37 -22.58 5.52
N LEU A 281 14.55 -21.62 5.97
CA LEU A 281 13.15 -21.87 6.34
C LEU A 281 12.26 -22.06 5.11
N ILE A 282 12.52 -21.34 4.02
CA ILE A 282 11.87 -21.54 2.72
C ILE A 282 12.07 -22.99 2.25
N GLY A 283 13.27 -23.54 2.40
CA GLY A 283 13.58 -24.94 2.03
C GLY A 283 12.80 -26.01 2.80
N ILE A 284 12.14 -25.63 3.93
CA ILE A 284 11.18 -26.50 4.64
C ILE A 284 9.79 -26.38 4.01
N GLN A 285 9.43 -25.19 3.51
CA GLN A 285 8.11 -24.85 2.98
C GLN A 285 7.94 -25.30 1.52
N THR A 286 8.97 -25.15 0.70
CA THR A 286 8.97 -25.42 -0.75
C THR A 286 10.31 -25.89 -1.25
N ILE A 287 10.34 -26.49 -2.44
CA ILE A 287 11.57 -26.86 -3.15
C ILE A 287 12.01 -25.72 -4.11
N GLY A 288 11.16 -24.75 -4.35
CA GLY A 288 11.40 -23.57 -5.19
C GLY A 288 10.11 -22.93 -5.63
N PHE A 289 10.23 -21.70 -6.10
CA PHE A 289 9.10 -20.93 -6.63
C PHE A 289 9.00 -21.09 -8.16
N ASP A 290 7.98 -20.51 -8.78
CA ASP A 290 7.67 -20.60 -10.21
C ASP A 290 8.75 -19.88 -11.05
N LYS A 291 9.75 -20.64 -11.50
CA LYS A 291 10.86 -20.14 -12.33
C LYS A 291 10.43 -19.78 -13.75
N ILE A 292 9.41 -20.42 -14.28
CA ILE A 292 8.85 -20.05 -15.59
C ILE A 292 8.28 -18.65 -15.53
N ASN A 293 7.56 -18.32 -14.45
CA ASN A 293 7.02 -16.98 -14.26
C ASN A 293 8.14 -15.94 -14.01
N GLN A 294 9.19 -16.30 -13.26
CA GLN A 294 10.35 -15.43 -13.09
C GLN A 294 11.04 -15.13 -14.43
N LEU A 295 11.34 -16.18 -15.23
CA LEU A 295 11.98 -16.06 -16.54
C LEU A 295 11.14 -15.20 -17.50
N ARG A 296 9.83 -15.39 -17.49
CA ARG A 296 8.87 -14.61 -18.29
C ARG A 296 8.94 -13.12 -17.93
N HIS A 297 8.96 -12.79 -16.64
CA HIS A 297 9.08 -11.40 -16.19
C HIS A 297 10.42 -10.78 -16.57
N VAL A 298 11.52 -11.50 -16.41
CA VAL A 298 12.84 -11.02 -16.83
C VAL A 298 12.86 -10.69 -18.33
N ARG A 299 12.36 -11.59 -19.18
CA ARG A 299 12.34 -11.37 -20.62
C ARG A 299 11.43 -10.23 -21.07
N PHE A 300 10.34 -10.00 -20.34
CA PHE A 300 9.42 -8.92 -20.63
C PHE A 300 9.91 -7.58 -20.10
N LEU A 301 10.30 -7.50 -18.83
CA LEU A 301 10.73 -6.28 -18.16
C LEU A 301 12.17 -5.88 -18.49
N LYS A 302 13.03 -6.85 -18.82
CA LYS A 302 14.43 -6.72 -19.24
C LYS A 302 15.34 -6.08 -18.17
N ASP A 303 15.13 -4.80 -17.89
CA ASP A 303 15.91 -3.98 -16.98
C ASP A 303 15.07 -2.87 -16.35
N LYS A 304 15.67 -2.10 -15.42
CA LYS A 304 15.01 -0.98 -14.76
C LYS A 304 14.52 0.09 -15.73
N ALA A 305 15.33 0.43 -16.75
CA ALA A 305 14.98 1.48 -17.70
C ALA A 305 13.74 1.11 -18.53
N HIS A 306 13.69 -0.14 -19.02
CA HIS A 306 12.52 -0.65 -19.74
C HIS A 306 11.28 -0.77 -18.86
N THR A 307 11.47 -1.18 -17.61
CA THR A 307 10.37 -1.22 -16.61
C THR A 307 9.83 0.19 -16.33
N LEU A 308 10.69 1.19 -16.15
CA LEU A 308 10.25 2.58 -15.94
C LEU A 308 9.51 3.14 -17.17
N GLU A 309 9.90 2.75 -18.38
CA GLU A 309 9.17 3.16 -19.59
C GLU A 309 7.76 2.52 -19.66
N LEU A 310 7.61 1.26 -19.24
CA LEU A 310 6.30 0.65 -19.03
C LEU A 310 5.49 1.40 -17.98
N MET A 311 6.11 1.80 -16.87
CA MET A 311 5.42 2.55 -15.81
C MET A 311 4.96 3.93 -16.25
N LYS A 312 5.63 4.61 -17.18
CA LYS A 312 5.13 5.85 -17.80
C LYS A 312 3.82 5.62 -18.56
N GLN A 313 3.64 4.46 -19.20
CA GLN A 313 2.37 4.12 -19.85
C GLN A 313 1.27 3.88 -18.81
N HIS A 314 1.59 3.23 -17.68
CA HIS A 314 0.67 3.13 -16.55
C HIS A 314 0.29 4.52 -16.00
N ALA A 315 1.26 5.41 -15.85
CA ALA A 315 1.06 6.79 -15.39
C ALA A 315 0.08 7.56 -16.30
N ALA A 316 0.24 7.45 -17.62
CA ALA A 316 -0.65 8.09 -18.59
C ALA A 316 -2.13 7.62 -18.47
N ILE A 317 -2.36 6.39 -17.98
CA ILE A 317 -3.70 5.86 -17.70
C ILE A 317 -4.20 6.32 -16.33
N LEU A 318 -3.33 6.42 -15.32
CA LEU A 318 -3.71 6.72 -13.94
C LEU A 318 -3.93 8.21 -13.70
N ALA A 319 -3.04 9.09 -14.19
CA ALA A 319 -3.10 10.51 -13.91
C ALA A 319 -4.46 11.16 -14.20
N PRO A 320 -5.12 10.94 -15.36
CA PRO A 320 -6.44 11.50 -15.62
C PRO A 320 -7.51 11.05 -14.63
N LYS A 321 -7.40 9.85 -14.08
CA LYS A 321 -8.34 9.30 -13.10
C LYS A 321 -8.19 9.98 -11.75
N PHE A 322 -6.95 10.20 -11.31
CA PHE A 322 -6.67 10.94 -10.07
C PHE A 322 -7.08 12.40 -10.19
N HIS A 323 -6.77 13.05 -11.32
CA HIS A 323 -7.17 14.42 -11.59
C HIS A 323 -8.71 14.56 -11.55
N ALA A 324 -9.46 13.66 -12.18
CA ALA A 324 -10.92 13.72 -12.17
C ALA A 324 -11.51 13.74 -10.75
N VAL A 325 -10.91 12.98 -9.81
CA VAL A 325 -11.33 12.95 -8.41
C VAL A 325 -10.87 14.22 -7.67
N LEU A 326 -9.60 14.57 -7.78
CA LEU A 326 -9.01 15.70 -7.05
C LEU A 326 -9.61 17.05 -7.47
N ASP A 327 -9.81 17.26 -8.77
CA ASP A 327 -10.41 18.50 -9.29
C ASP A 327 -11.89 18.66 -8.86
N ALA A 328 -12.60 17.53 -8.71
CA ALA A 328 -13.97 17.57 -8.16
C ALA A 328 -13.97 17.93 -6.67
N LEU A 329 -13.05 17.38 -5.89
CA LEU A 329 -12.89 17.73 -4.48
C LEU A 329 -12.48 19.19 -4.30
N ASP A 330 -11.53 19.69 -5.11
CA ASP A 330 -11.10 21.10 -5.09
C ASP A 330 -12.26 22.06 -5.39
N ARG A 331 -13.08 21.72 -6.38
CA ARG A 331 -14.21 22.56 -6.80
C ARG A 331 -15.36 22.55 -5.80
N GLU A 332 -15.68 21.37 -5.24
CA GLU A 332 -16.94 21.18 -4.52
C GLU A 332 -16.79 21.08 -3.00
N ILE A 333 -15.64 20.67 -2.49
CA ILE A 333 -15.43 20.37 -1.07
C ILE A 333 -14.45 21.34 -0.43
N ALA A 334 -13.32 21.62 -1.06
CA ALA A 334 -12.30 22.50 -0.51
C ALA A 334 -12.85 23.88 -0.08
N PRO A 335 -13.72 24.57 -0.86
CA PRO A 335 -14.26 25.86 -0.45
C PRO A 335 -15.14 25.80 0.80
N LEU A 336 -15.72 24.64 1.12
CA LEU A 336 -16.62 24.45 2.26
C LEU A 336 -15.89 24.14 3.57
N GLU A 337 -14.62 23.71 3.49
CA GLU A 337 -13.78 23.28 4.63
C GLU A 337 -14.42 22.16 5.50
N ILE A 338 -15.17 21.25 4.85
CA ILE A 338 -15.82 20.11 5.52
C ILE A 338 -15.06 18.80 5.41
N ALA A 339 -13.95 18.79 4.68
CA ALA A 339 -13.03 17.67 4.59
C ALA A 339 -11.61 18.15 4.21
N GLN A 340 -10.62 17.32 4.53
CA GLN A 340 -9.22 17.50 4.11
C GLN A 340 -8.79 16.29 3.29
N TYR A 341 -7.88 16.49 2.33
CA TYR A 341 -7.34 15.42 1.51
C TYR A 341 -5.95 15.81 0.99
N LYS A 342 -5.13 14.79 0.74
CA LYS A 342 -3.80 14.98 0.14
C LYS A 342 -3.89 14.79 -1.37
N ARG A 343 -2.94 15.39 -2.09
CA ARG A 343 -2.77 15.24 -3.55
C ARG A 343 -1.55 14.35 -3.81
N PRO A 344 -1.72 13.04 -3.94
CA PRO A 344 -0.62 12.14 -4.23
C PRO A 344 -0.12 12.34 -5.67
N VAL A 345 1.17 12.16 -5.88
CA VAL A 345 1.82 12.17 -7.21
C VAL A 345 2.20 10.78 -7.69
N GLY A 346 1.80 9.75 -6.93
CA GLY A 346 2.03 8.34 -7.21
C GLY A 346 1.13 7.44 -6.37
N GLY A 347 1.28 6.14 -6.55
CA GLY A 347 0.48 5.15 -5.84
C GLY A 347 -0.91 4.91 -6.43
N TYR A 348 -1.85 4.44 -5.59
CA TYR A 348 -3.15 3.93 -6.04
C TYR A 348 -4.35 4.49 -5.28
N PHE A 349 -4.12 5.42 -4.33
CA PHE A 349 -5.16 5.86 -3.40
C PHE A 349 -5.10 7.38 -3.15
N ILE A 350 -6.26 7.90 -2.77
CA ILE A 350 -6.42 9.23 -2.17
C ILE A 350 -7.01 9.02 -0.78
N SER A 351 -6.37 9.61 0.24
CA SER A 351 -6.89 9.70 1.59
C SER A 351 -7.69 10.98 1.76
N LEU A 352 -8.89 10.86 2.31
CA LEU A 352 -9.76 11.98 2.62
C LEU A 352 -10.22 11.86 4.07
N ASP A 353 -10.05 12.92 4.85
CA ASP A 353 -10.60 13.04 6.19
C ASP A 353 -11.81 13.95 6.14
N ALA A 354 -13.00 13.35 6.27
CA ALA A 354 -14.27 14.04 6.41
C ALA A 354 -14.39 14.71 7.79
N MET A 355 -15.38 15.52 8.00
CA MET A 355 -15.70 16.10 9.31
C MET A 355 -15.75 14.97 10.37
N PRO A 356 -15.06 15.11 11.53
CA PRO A 356 -15.03 14.06 12.55
C PRO A 356 -16.44 13.56 12.94
N GLY A 357 -16.58 12.23 13.00
CA GLY A 357 -17.85 11.56 13.29
C GLY A 357 -18.79 11.43 12.09
N THR A 358 -18.29 11.55 10.85
CA THR A 358 -19.15 11.48 9.65
C THR A 358 -18.72 10.43 8.62
N ALA A 359 -17.53 9.84 8.72
CA ALA A 359 -17.04 8.91 7.67
C ALA A 359 -17.99 7.72 7.44
N LYS A 360 -18.49 7.09 8.52
CA LYS A 360 -19.45 5.98 8.41
C LYS A 360 -20.73 6.42 7.68
N ARG A 361 -21.23 7.62 8.00
CA ARG A 361 -22.42 8.18 7.36
C ARG A 361 -22.19 8.45 5.88
N VAL A 362 -21.04 9.05 5.52
CA VAL A 362 -20.66 9.28 4.11
C VAL A 362 -20.59 7.97 3.33
N VAL A 363 -19.89 6.96 3.87
CA VAL A 363 -19.78 5.65 3.22
C VAL A 363 -21.15 4.97 3.07
N GLN A 364 -22.04 5.11 4.06
CA GLN A 364 -23.41 4.62 3.99
C GLN A 364 -24.20 5.30 2.86
N LEU A 365 -24.19 6.64 2.81
CA LEU A 365 -24.86 7.42 1.76
C LEU A 365 -24.35 7.06 0.37
N CYS A 366 -23.03 6.96 0.19
CA CYS A 366 -22.45 6.54 -1.08
C CYS A 366 -22.97 5.17 -1.51
N ARG A 367 -22.99 4.19 -0.59
CA ARG A 367 -23.48 2.83 -0.86
C ARG A 367 -24.97 2.82 -1.24
N GLU A 368 -25.80 3.58 -0.53
CA GLU A 368 -27.24 3.73 -0.82
C GLU A 368 -27.48 4.34 -2.20
N ALA A 369 -26.61 5.25 -2.62
CA ALA A 369 -26.65 5.86 -3.96
C ALA A 369 -25.90 5.01 -5.03
N GLY A 370 -25.47 3.79 -4.71
CA GLY A 370 -24.86 2.85 -5.66
C GLY A 370 -23.36 3.03 -5.89
N VAL A 371 -22.65 3.73 -4.99
CA VAL A 371 -21.19 3.89 -5.03
C VAL A 371 -20.56 3.13 -3.87
N THR A 372 -19.76 2.11 -4.18
CA THR A 372 -19.03 1.31 -3.20
C THR A 372 -17.69 1.95 -2.88
N LEU A 373 -17.44 2.24 -1.61
CA LEU A 373 -16.17 2.64 -1.04
C LEU A 373 -15.63 1.56 -0.10
N THR A 374 -14.37 1.66 0.30
CA THR A 374 -13.84 0.89 1.42
C THR A 374 -14.61 1.25 2.69
N GLY A 375 -14.91 0.26 3.55
CA GLY A 375 -15.64 0.52 4.80
C GLY A 375 -14.90 1.54 5.68
N ALA A 376 -15.63 2.47 6.28
CA ALA A 376 -15.05 3.42 7.23
C ALA A 376 -14.38 2.68 8.39
N GLY A 377 -13.20 3.15 8.80
CA GLY A 377 -12.37 2.52 9.82
C GLY A 377 -11.41 1.43 9.30
N ALA A 378 -11.57 0.93 8.07
CA ALA A 378 -10.70 -0.12 7.54
C ALA A 378 -9.21 0.26 7.49
N THR A 379 -8.90 1.54 7.41
CA THR A 379 -7.55 2.10 7.41
C THR A 379 -6.91 2.19 8.81
N PHE A 380 -7.55 1.61 9.81
CA PHE A 380 -7.10 1.56 11.20
C PHE A 380 -7.12 0.13 11.75
N PRO A 381 -6.21 -0.22 12.69
CA PRO A 381 -6.29 -1.45 13.44
C PRO A 381 -7.68 -1.73 14.00
N TYR A 382 -8.09 -3.00 13.98
CA TYR A 382 -9.40 -3.48 14.45
C TYR A 382 -10.60 -2.88 13.72
N GLY A 383 -10.39 -2.15 12.61
CA GLY A 383 -11.45 -1.48 11.87
C GLY A 383 -12.03 -0.25 12.60
N VAL A 384 -11.27 0.33 13.52
CA VAL A 384 -11.74 1.43 14.38
C VAL A 384 -10.91 2.69 14.12
N ASP A 385 -11.49 3.63 13.37
CA ASP A 385 -11.00 5.01 13.31
C ASP A 385 -11.56 5.79 14.50
N PRO A 386 -10.71 6.27 15.43
CA PRO A 386 -11.17 7.00 16.62
C PRO A 386 -11.91 8.30 16.29
N ALA A 387 -11.55 8.95 15.18
CA ALA A 387 -12.17 10.19 14.74
C ALA A 387 -13.41 9.97 13.86
N ASP A 388 -13.61 8.76 13.34
CA ASP A 388 -14.64 8.46 12.33
C ASP A 388 -14.61 9.48 11.17
N SER A 389 -13.42 9.70 10.61
CA SER A 389 -13.17 10.74 9.61
C SER A 389 -12.56 10.20 8.31
N ASN A 390 -11.71 9.15 8.39
CA ASN A 390 -10.92 8.72 7.24
C ASN A 390 -11.71 7.89 6.24
N ILE A 391 -11.57 8.27 4.96
CA ILE A 391 -12.17 7.60 3.80
C ILE A 391 -11.08 7.36 2.76
N ARG A 392 -10.86 6.09 2.39
CA ARG A 392 -9.95 5.71 1.31
C ARG A 392 -10.68 5.67 -0.02
N ILE A 393 -10.19 6.42 -1.00
CA ILE A 393 -10.69 6.47 -2.37
C ILE A 393 -9.69 5.76 -3.29
N ALA A 394 -10.16 4.85 -4.15
CA ALA A 394 -9.35 4.13 -5.12
C ALA A 394 -9.78 4.48 -6.57
N PRO A 395 -9.15 5.46 -7.22
CA PRO A 395 -9.51 5.88 -8.57
C PRO A 395 -9.07 4.92 -9.69
N SER A 396 -8.15 4.01 -9.40
CA SER A 396 -7.39 3.28 -10.43
C SER A 396 -8.22 2.35 -11.31
N LEU A 397 -9.25 1.71 -10.78
CA LEU A 397 -10.03 0.69 -11.51
C LEU A 397 -11.06 1.27 -12.48
N PRO A 398 -12.00 2.18 -12.11
CA PRO A 398 -13.06 2.63 -13.00
C PRO A 398 -12.52 3.50 -14.15
N PRO A 399 -13.23 3.60 -15.29
CA PRO A 399 -12.96 4.62 -16.29
C PRO A 399 -13.31 6.02 -15.75
N VAL A 400 -12.78 7.06 -16.41
CA VAL A 400 -12.92 8.46 -15.97
C VAL A 400 -14.40 8.89 -15.87
N GLU A 401 -15.23 8.47 -16.83
CA GLU A 401 -16.65 8.78 -16.88
C GLU A 401 -17.44 8.21 -15.66
N GLU A 402 -17.07 7.02 -15.23
CA GLU A 402 -17.65 6.41 -14.02
C GLU A 402 -17.12 7.10 -12.75
N LEU A 403 -15.84 7.49 -12.73
CA LEU A 403 -15.26 8.24 -11.63
C LEU A 403 -15.93 9.59 -11.44
N GLN A 404 -16.24 10.30 -12.53
CA GLN A 404 -16.96 11.59 -12.47
C GLN A 404 -18.33 11.45 -11.83
N GLN A 405 -19.05 10.36 -12.10
CA GLN A 405 -20.34 10.09 -11.45
C GLN A 405 -20.16 9.69 -9.99
N ALA A 406 -19.21 8.83 -9.69
CA ALA A 406 -18.95 8.35 -8.34
C ALA A 406 -18.48 9.47 -7.41
N ILE A 407 -17.58 10.36 -7.89
CA ILE A 407 -17.11 11.49 -7.09
C ILE A 407 -18.19 12.54 -6.86
N ALA A 408 -19.11 12.75 -7.80
CA ALA A 408 -20.24 13.63 -7.60
C ALA A 408 -21.15 13.12 -6.46
N VAL A 409 -21.38 11.80 -6.38
CA VAL A 409 -22.10 11.18 -5.26
C VAL A 409 -21.33 11.36 -3.96
N LEU A 410 -20.02 11.14 -3.95
CA LEU A 410 -19.17 11.30 -2.76
C LEU A 410 -19.20 12.76 -2.26
N CYS A 411 -19.00 13.74 -3.14
CA CYS A 411 -19.06 15.16 -2.77
C CYS A 411 -20.40 15.54 -2.17
N ASN A 412 -21.51 15.10 -2.78
CA ASN A 412 -22.85 15.37 -2.25
C ASN A 412 -23.10 14.66 -0.90
N SER A 413 -22.57 13.44 -0.73
CA SER A 413 -22.66 12.69 0.53
C SER A 413 -21.85 13.33 1.66
N LEU A 414 -20.67 13.90 1.35
CA LEU A 414 -19.85 14.69 2.29
C LEU A 414 -20.62 15.92 2.77
N LYS A 415 -21.23 16.69 1.85
CA LYS A 415 -22.05 17.85 2.17
C LYS A 415 -23.22 17.46 3.08
N LEU A 416 -23.97 16.42 2.69
CA LEU A 416 -25.13 15.96 3.45
C LEU A 416 -24.76 15.51 4.86
N ALA A 417 -23.72 14.68 5.00
CA ALA A 417 -23.27 14.19 6.31
C ALA A 417 -22.74 15.32 7.21
N ALA A 418 -22.07 16.33 6.63
CA ALA A 418 -21.61 17.50 7.37
C ALA A 418 -22.78 18.34 7.89
N LEU A 419 -23.77 18.62 7.06
CA LEU A 419 -24.97 19.37 7.45
C LEU A 419 -25.80 18.62 8.51
N GLU A 420 -26.00 17.31 8.36
CA GLU A 420 -26.65 16.47 9.38
C GLU A 420 -25.88 16.52 10.72
N LYS A 421 -24.53 16.52 10.68
CA LYS A 421 -23.68 16.61 11.88
C LYS A 421 -23.79 17.96 12.58
N MET A 422 -24.04 19.03 11.85
CA MET A 422 -24.23 20.38 12.39
C MET A 422 -25.61 20.56 13.06
N GLY A 423 -26.47 19.53 13.09
CA GLY A 423 -27.75 19.53 13.79
C GLY A 423 -28.90 20.16 12.99
N LEU A 424 -28.84 20.05 11.67
CA LEU A 424 -29.84 20.56 10.73
C LEU A 424 -30.79 19.48 10.24
#